data_1a92afa3e5a77b2bf5ec3a81dadcdcca
#
_entry.id   1a92afa3e5a77b2bf5ec3a81dadcdcca
#
_cell.length_a   1.000
_cell.length_b   1.000
_cell.length_c   1.000
_cell.angle_alpha   90.00
_cell.angle_beta   90.00
_cell.angle_gamma   90.00
#
_symmetry.space_group_name_H-M   'P 1'
#
loop_
_entity.id
_entity.type
_entity.pdbx_description
1 polymer ?
#
loop_
_entity_poly.entity_id
_entity_poly.type
_entity_poly.pdbx_seq_one_letter_code
_entity_poly.pdbx_strand_id
1 'polypeptide(L)'
;MKPKRSLIRTFSTLGFTGLVLLSCEPLVTEFRDIEDAILYESSSKTNIQNSPDSLLVMTWNVRFGAARIPWFGDSCGDRVIMTSGEVVVHLENIADYINNVQPDILLLQEVDVESKRSGYIDQVQWLLDNTYFNYGAYASMWQAQFIPSDGLGRVDVGNAILSRWIITDAERIQLPLRTDQDELTQYFYLRRNILKTKIDVPNQDFYAVCTHTTAFATDDTKQKHIEMFYETISSIDTNAVFIAGGDLNALTPWATTRDFCEKDRCDEEVCDEDYENNEIYQGSYFNNLPDEVSLLRDLYRYSSAIDSLSAENTENFTHSTWNTNENNSGFIDSDYWDRKLDYIFSNISFTNGTTHQEAYNLSDHAPVSAALIFPSP
;
A
#
# COMPACT_ATOMS: atom_id res chain seq x y z
N MET A 1 40.49 -45.25 -42.30
CA MET A 1 39.19 -45.24 -41.59
C MET A 1 39.37 -44.50 -40.28
N LYS A 2 38.82 -43.29 -40.17
CA LYS A 2 38.78 -42.51 -38.91
C LYS A 2 37.31 -42.26 -38.53
N PRO A 3 36.92 -42.37 -37.27
CA PRO A 3 35.50 -42.42 -36.91
C PRO A 3 34.87 -41.03 -36.75
N LYS A 4 33.64 -40.93 -37.28
CA LYS A 4 32.72 -39.83 -37.05
C LYS A 4 32.20 -39.86 -35.59
N ARG A 5 32.82 -39.07 -34.70
CA ARG A 5 32.32 -38.92 -33.29
C ARG A 5 32.33 -37.48 -32.80
N SER A 6 31.94 -36.51 -33.61
CA SER A 6 32.00 -35.10 -33.15
C SER A 6 30.66 -34.36 -33.31
N LEU A 7 29.71 -34.82 -34.12
CA LEU A 7 28.47 -34.04 -34.34
C LEU A 7 27.36 -34.24 -33.30
N ILE A 8 27.33 -35.39 -32.62
CA ILE A 8 26.21 -35.69 -31.68
C ILE A 8 26.38 -34.97 -30.35
N ARG A 9 27.61 -34.68 -29.90
CA ARG A 9 27.86 -33.94 -28.64
C ARG A 9 27.53 -32.44 -28.74
N THR A 10 27.70 -31.83 -29.91
CA THR A 10 27.43 -30.40 -30.13
C THR A 10 25.94 -30.10 -30.19
N PHE A 11 25.14 -31.02 -30.77
CA PHE A 11 23.67 -30.86 -30.76
C PHE A 11 23.03 -31.07 -29.39
N SER A 12 23.58 -31.95 -28.57
CA SER A 12 23.07 -32.20 -27.21
C SER A 12 23.32 -31.02 -26.29
N THR A 13 24.46 -30.33 -26.38
CA THR A 13 24.79 -29.16 -25.59
C THR A 13 23.98 -27.91 -26.01
N LEU A 14 23.80 -27.71 -27.30
CA LEU A 14 22.95 -26.60 -27.79
C LEU A 14 21.46 -26.82 -27.46
N GLY A 15 20.96 -28.06 -27.51
CA GLY A 15 19.59 -28.38 -27.12
C GLY A 15 19.35 -28.19 -25.62
N PHE A 16 20.33 -28.51 -24.78
CA PHE A 16 20.21 -28.32 -23.32
C PHE A 16 20.31 -26.84 -22.90
N THR A 17 21.21 -26.07 -23.53
CA THR A 17 21.31 -24.62 -23.31
C THR A 17 20.05 -23.89 -23.79
N GLY A 18 19.43 -24.32 -24.90
CA GLY A 18 18.18 -23.76 -25.40
C GLY A 18 16.98 -24.08 -24.48
N LEU A 19 16.94 -25.28 -23.88
CA LEU A 19 15.88 -25.65 -22.92
C LEU A 19 15.99 -24.88 -21.57
N VAL A 20 17.20 -24.60 -21.13
CA VAL A 20 17.43 -23.82 -19.88
C VAL A 20 17.03 -22.34 -20.08
N LEU A 21 17.21 -21.80 -21.30
CA LEU A 21 16.79 -20.42 -21.60
C LEU A 21 15.26 -20.29 -21.78
N LEU A 22 14.55 -21.38 -22.07
CA LEU A 22 13.08 -21.40 -22.18
C LEU A 22 12.37 -21.64 -20.83
N SER A 23 13.10 -21.95 -19.76
CA SER A 23 12.57 -22.15 -18.42
C SER A 23 12.91 -21.01 -17.44
N CYS A 24 13.52 -19.91 -17.88
CA CYS A 24 13.70 -18.74 -17.05
C CYS A 24 12.35 -18.03 -16.93
N GLU A 25 11.77 -18.08 -15.74
CA GLU A 25 10.70 -17.17 -15.35
C GLU A 25 11.17 -15.72 -15.56
N PRO A 26 10.30 -14.79 -15.99
CA PRO A 26 10.68 -13.40 -16.13
C PRO A 26 11.17 -12.85 -14.78
N LEU A 27 12.18 -11.98 -14.81
CA LEU A 27 12.74 -11.40 -13.59
C LEU A 27 11.68 -10.59 -12.82
N VAL A 28 10.76 -9.98 -13.54
CA VAL A 28 9.64 -9.21 -13.00
C VAL A 28 8.33 -9.75 -13.56
N THR A 29 7.35 -9.95 -12.71
CA THR A 29 6.02 -10.40 -13.12
C THR A 29 5.28 -9.29 -13.87
N GLU A 30 4.74 -9.62 -15.03
CA GLU A 30 3.78 -8.79 -15.74
C GLU A 30 2.37 -9.26 -15.38
N PHE A 31 1.52 -8.30 -15.00
CA PHE A 31 0.13 -8.56 -14.62
C PHE A 31 -0.81 -8.21 -15.78
N ARG A 32 -1.96 -8.84 -15.82
CA ARG A 32 -3.04 -8.45 -16.74
C ARG A 32 -3.74 -7.19 -16.22
N ASP A 33 -4.48 -6.51 -17.08
CA ASP A 33 -5.27 -5.33 -16.73
C ASP A 33 -6.22 -5.63 -15.57
N ILE A 34 -6.88 -6.79 -15.60
CA ILE A 34 -7.71 -7.34 -14.52
C ILE A 34 -7.40 -8.83 -14.38
N GLU A 35 -7.17 -9.26 -13.14
CA GLU A 35 -6.98 -10.68 -12.80
C GLU A 35 -7.46 -10.97 -11.39
N ASP A 36 -7.66 -12.27 -11.08
CA ASP A 36 -8.04 -12.69 -9.74
C ASP A 36 -6.92 -12.36 -8.74
N ALA A 37 -7.29 -11.77 -7.60
CA ALA A 37 -6.39 -11.59 -6.47
C ALA A 37 -6.27 -12.88 -5.67
N ILE A 38 -5.21 -13.00 -4.86
CA ILE A 38 -4.95 -14.19 -4.04
C ILE A 38 -5.85 -14.13 -2.80
N LEU A 39 -6.61 -15.21 -2.58
CA LEU A 39 -7.44 -15.38 -1.38
C LEU A 39 -6.68 -16.13 -0.29
N TYR A 40 -6.86 -15.70 0.95
CA TYR A 40 -6.27 -16.27 2.15
C TYR A 40 -7.34 -16.62 3.17
N GLU A 41 -7.06 -17.62 4.00
CA GLU A 41 -7.86 -17.97 5.16
C GLU A 41 -6.98 -18.16 6.40
N SER A 42 -7.46 -17.71 7.55
CA SER A 42 -6.79 -17.96 8.82
C SER A 42 -6.80 -19.47 9.15
N SER A 43 -5.71 -19.96 9.71
CA SER A 43 -5.58 -21.33 10.20
C SER A 43 -6.56 -21.64 11.36
N SER A 44 -7.03 -20.59 12.07
CA SER A 44 -7.96 -20.72 13.19
C SER A 44 -9.04 -19.65 13.12
N LYS A 45 -10.24 -20.02 12.67
CA LYS A 45 -11.35 -19.08 12.49
C LYS A 45 -12.04 -18.73 13.81
N THR A 46 -12.31 -17.44 13.97
CA THR A 46 -13.10 -16.90 15.09
C THR A 46 -14.58 -16.85 14.76
N ASN A 47 -15.44 -16.95 15.77
CA ASN A 47 -16.88 -16.78 15.59
C ASN A 47 -17.23 -15.30 15.31
N ILE A 48 -18.17 -15.11 14.39
CA ILE A 48 -18.63 -13.78 13.94
C ILE A 48 -20.09 -13.59 14.37
N GLN A 49 -20.45 -12.35 14.76
CA GLN A 49 -21.85 -11.97 14.99
C GLN A 49 -22.63 -11.94 13.69
N ASN A 50 -23.89 -12.41 13.73
CA ASN A 50 -24.68 -12.73 12.54
C ASN A 50 -25.31 -11.53 11.81
N SER A 51 -25.30 -10.32 12.34
CA SER A 51 -25.81 -9.11 11.63
C SER A 51 -25.32 -7.88 12.35
N PRO A 52 -24.25 -7.22 11.85
CA PRO A 52 -23.77 -5.98 12.42
C PRO A 52 -24.67 -4.79 11.98
N ASP A 53 -25.01 -3.91 12.91
CA ASP A 53 -25.65 -2.62 12.60
C ASP A 53 -24.61 -1.59 12.09
N SER A 54 -23.34 -1.86 12.35
CA SER A 54 -22.20 -1.04 11.94
C SER A 54 -20.95 -1.88 11.78
N LEU A 55 -19.98 -1.39 11.00
CA LEU A 55 -18.64 -1.99 10.87
C LEU A 55 -17.59 -0.96 11.27
N LEU A 56 -16.65 -1.35 12.11
CA LEU A 56 -15.42 -0.59 12.28
C LEU A 56 -14.47 -0.95 11.14
N VAL A 57 -14.13 0.02 10.32
CA VAL A 57 -13.22 -0.15 9.18
C VAL A 57 -11.93 0.63 9.42
N MET A 58 -10.81 0.13 8.91
CA MET A 58 -9.50 0.73 9.11
C MET A 58 -8.66 0.62 7.84
N THR A 59 -7.83 1.62 7.57
CA THR A 59 -6.74 1.54 6.59
C THR A 59 -5.39 1.78 7.25
N TRP A 60 -4.36 1.10 6.78
CA TRP A 60 -3.00 1.27 7.29
C TRP A 60 -1.94 0.84 6.27
N ASN A 61 -1.04 1.75 5.91
CA ASN A 61 0.22 1.40 5.28
C ASN A 61 1.17 0.88 6.38
N VAL A 62 1.52 -0.42 6.33
CA VAL A 62 2.32 -1.10 7.37
C VAL A 62 3.81 -1.17 7.03
N ARG A 63 4.21 -0.49 5.94
CA ARG A 63 5.61 -0.37 5.54
C ARG A 63 6.37 -1.71 5.60
N PHE A 64 5.80 -2.74 4.98
CA PHE A 64 6.34 -4.13 4.90
C PHE A 64 6.88 -4.69 6.25
N GLY A 65 6.31 -4.26 7.38
CA GLY A 65 6.77 -4.67 8.72
C GLY A 65 8.13 -4.11 9.10
N ALA A 66 8.61 -3.05 8.47
CA ALA A 66 9.87 -2.40 8.83
C ALA A 66 9.75 -1.46 10.03
N ALA A 67 8.55 -1.13 10.48
CA ALA A 67 8.29 -0.11 11.50
C ALA A 67 9.01 1.22 11.15
N ARG A 68 9.90 1.70 12.00
CA ARG A 68 10.68 2.93 11.77
C ARG A 68 12.16 2.65 11.45
N ILE A 69 12.52 1.43 11.05
CA ILE A 69 13.89 1.13 10.56
C ILE A 69 14.16 1.99 9.33
N PRO A 70 15.27 2.76 9.31
CA PRO A 70 15.60 3.63 8.17
C PRO A 70 15.93 2.77 6.94
N TRP A 71 14.98 2.64 6.04
CA TRP A 71 15.12 1.84 4.83
C TRP A 71 15.72 2.68 3.70
N PHE A 72 16.52 2.08 2.82
CA PHE A 72 17.27 2.78 1.76
C PHE A 72 16.37 3.52 0.74
N GLY A 73 15.10 3.20 0.66
CA GLY A 73 14.13 3.91 -0.17
C GLY A 73 13.49 5.13 0.50
N ASP A 74 13.80 5.38 1.78
CA ASP A 74 13.39 6.59 2.49
C ASP A 74 14.42 7.70 2.27
N SER A 75 14.05 8.92 2.56
CA SER A 75 14.94 10.08 2.41
C SER A 75 16.27 9.92 3.14
N CYS A 76 16.27 9.31 4.34
CA CYS A 76 17.45 9.21 5.21
C CYS A 76 17.82 7.76 5.60
N GLY A 77 17.42 6.79 4.78
CA GLY A 77 17.63 5.38 5.10
C GLY A 77 18.83 4.76 4.39
N ASP A 78 19.44 3.77 5.01
CA ASP A 78 20.54 2.97 4.44
C ASP A 78 20.34 1.45 4.56
N ARG A 79 19.33 1.01 5.32
CA ARG A 79 19.02 -0.41 5.53
C ARG A 79 18.26 -0.97 4.33
N VAL A 80 18.81 -2.01 3.69
CA VAL A 80 18.14 -2.70 2.57
C VAL A 80 17.33 -3.90 3.06
N ILE A 81 17.92 -4.68 3.97
CA ILE A 81 17.37 -5.96 4.44
C ILE A 81 17.15 -5.90 5.95
N MET A 82 15.96 -6.23 6.40
CA MET A 82 15.65 -6.52 7.79
C MET A 82 15.81 -8.02 8.05
N THR A 83 16.17 -8.37 9.26
CA THR A 83 16.15 -9.77 9.69
C THR A 83 14.71 -10.23 9.93
N SER A 84 14.43 -11.53 9.76
CA SER A 84 13.12 -12.10 10.08
C SER A 84 12.72 -11.86 11.54
N GLY A 85 13.70 -11.83 12.47
CA GLY A 85 13.44 -11.54 13.88
C GLY A 85 12.96 -10.10 14.13
N GLU A 86 13.57 -9.11 13.47
CA GLU A 86 13.10 -7.70 13.53
C GLU A 86 11.67 -7.60 12.99
N VAL A 87 11.41 -8.17 11.82
CA VAL A 87 10.09 -8.11 11.18
C VAL A 87 9.03 -8.80 12.02
N VAL A 88 9.31 -9.98 12.62
CA VAL A 88 8.36 -10.68 13.50
C VAL A 88 7.99 -9.82 14.70
N VAL A 89 8.95 -9.19 15.37
CA VAL A 89 8.67 -8.28 16.51
C VAL A 89 7.77 -7.12 16.09
N HIS A 90 8.02 -6.55 14.91
CA HIS A 90 7.16 -5.47 14.40
C HIS A 90 5.76 -5.95 14.04
N LEU A 91 5.63 -7.11 13.41
CA LEU A 91 4.34 -7.72 13.09
C LEU A 91 3.55 -8.10 14.36
N GLU A 92 4.22 -8.58 15.43
CA GLU A 92 3.61 -8.80 16.74
C GLU A 92 3.00 -7.52 17.30
N ASN A 93 3.74 -6.41 17.27
CA ASN A 93 3.23 -5.11 17.72
C ASN A 93 2.08 -4.58 16.85
N ILE A 94 2.14 -4.78 15.52
CA ILE A 94 1.05 -4.45 14.58
C ILE A 94 -0.18 -5.29 14.89
N ALA A 95 -0.02 -6.60 15.10
CA ALA A 95 -1.12 -7.51 15.44
C ALA A 95 -1.75 -7.17 16.79
N ASP A 96 -0.94 -6.85 17.79
CA ASP A 96 -1.42 -6.39 19.11
C ASP A 96 -2.23 -5.09 18.98
N TYR A 97 -1.76 -4.15 18.14
CA TYR A 97 -2.48 -2.92 17.87
C TYR A 97 -3.83 -3.19 17.18
N ILE A 98 -3.86 -4.02 16.15
CA ILE A 98 -5.07 -4.47 15.46
C ILE A 98 -6.03 -5.16 16.45
N ASN A 99 -5.53 -6.04 17.31
CA ASN A 99 -6.32 -6.75 18.31
C ASN A 99 -6.90 -5.81 19.39
N ASN A 100 -6.26 -4.67 19.65
CA ASN A 100 -6.76 -3.65 20.57
C ASN A 100 -7.84 -2.76 19.95
N VAL A 101 -7.65 -2.30 18.70
CA VAL A 101 -8.62 -1.45 17.99
C VAL A 101 -9.83 -2.25 17.51
N GLN A 102 -9.63 -3.50 17.10
CA GLN A 102 -10.64 -4.46 16.64
C GLN A 102 -11.44 -4.02 15.39
N PRO A 103 -10.82 -3.57 14.29
CA PRO A 103 -11.56 -3.30 13.07
C PRO A 103 -12.20 -4.58 12.50
N ASP A 104 -13.39 -4.46 11.91
CA ASP A 104 -14.10 -5.57 11.25
C ASP A 104 -13.54 -5.87 9.86
N ILE A 105 -13.04 -4.81 9.18
CA ILE A 105 -12.38 -4.87 7.88
C ILE A 105 -11.16 -3.95 7.93
N LEU A 106 -10.02 -4.44 7.44
CA LEU A 106 -8.75 -3.73 7.42
C LEU A 106 -8.18 -3.69 5.99
N LEU A 107 -7.93 -2.48 5.49
CA LEU A 107 -7.25 -2.20 4.22
C LEU A 107 -5.77 -1.97 4.52
N LEU A 108 -4.89 -2.79 3.98
CA LEU A 108 -3.45 -2.73 4.21
C LEU A 108 -2.71 -2.38 2.93
N GLN A 109 -1.69 -1.53 3.06
CA GLN A 109 -0.76 -1.21 1.98
C GLN A 109 0.66 -1.60 2.40
N GLU A 110 1.51 -1.85 1.41
CA GLU A 110 2.89 -2.29 1.58
C GLU A 110 3.05 -3.58 2.39
N VAL A 111 2.22 -4.57 2.13
CA VAL A 111 2.35 -5.89 2.77
C VAL A 111 3.27 -6.77 1.92
N ASP A 112 4.35 -7.27 2.50
CA ASP A 112 5.29 -8.18 1.84
C ASP A 112 4.82 -9.65 1.95
N VAL A 113 4.99 -10.40 0.84
CA VAL A 113 4.79 -11.85 0.78
C VAL A 113 6.11 -12.50 0.34
N GLU A 114 6.78 -13.17 1.27
CA GLU A 114 8.06 -13.83 1.02
C GLU A 114 9.14 -12.93 0.36
N SER A 115 9.13 -11.63 0.65
CA SER A 115 10.16 -10.70 0.19
C SER A 115 11.46 -10.89 0.98
N LYS A 116 12.59 -10.83 0.28
CA LYS A 116 13.91 -10.94 0.92
C LYS A 116 14.14 -9.83 1.95
N ARG A 117 13.72 -8.59 1.64
CA ARG A 117 13.92 -7.43 2.52
C ARG A 117 13.26 -7.57 3.88
N SER A 118 12.20 -8.35 3.98
CA SER A 118 11.40 -8.59 5.19
C SER A 118 11.51 -10.05 5.69
N GLY A 119 12.64 -10.73 5.42
CA GLY A 119 12.96 -12.04 5.97
C GLY A 119 12.13 -13.20 5.43
N TYR A 120 11.56 -13.07 4.22
CA TYR A 120 10.75 -14.08 3.54
C TYR A 120 9.48 -14.49 4.31
N ILE A 121 8.90 -13.57 5.08
CA ILE A 121 7.64 -13.81 5.79
C ILE A 121 6.47 -13.51 4.85
N ASP A 122 5.48 -14.41 4.78
CA ASP A 122 4.17 -14.09 4.25
C ASP A 122 3.39 -13.31 5.33
N GLN A 123 3.42 -11.99 5.23
CA GLN A 123 2.84 -11.11 6.24
C GLN A 123 1.30 -11.15 6.24
N VAL A 124 0.66 -11.48 5.10
CA VAL A 124 -0.80 -11.64 5.03
C VAL A 124 -1.23 -12.84 5.86
N GLN A 125 -0.63 -14.01 5.61
CA GLN A 125 -0.94 -15.22 6.38
C GLN A 125 -0.56 -15.06 7.85
N TRP A 126 0.59 -14.42 8.10
CA TRP A 126 1.06 -14.19 9.47
C TRP A 126 0.06 -13.33 10.28
N LEU A 127 -0.43 -12.22 9.69
CA LEU A 127 -1.43 -11.36 10.34
C LEU A 127 -2.76 -12.07 10.54
N LEU A 128 -3.22 -12.86 9.58
CA LEU A 128 -4.43 -13.68 9.72
C LEU A 128 -4.32 -14.67 10.89
N ASP A 129 -3.15 -15.30 11.06
CA ASP A 129 -2.95 -16.33 12.09
C ASP A 129 -2.70 -15.73 13.49
N ASN A 130 -2.35 -14.43 13.58
CA ASN A 130 -2.06 -13.74 14.85
C ASN A 130 -3.09 -12.65 15.22
N THR A 131 -4.14 -12.50 14.42
CA THR A 131 -5.29 -11.63 14.73
C THR A 131 -6.60 -12.43 14.72
N TYR A 132 -7.72 -11.75 14.89
CA TYR A 132 -9.05 -12.39 14.85
C TYR A 132 -9.70 -12.36 13.45
N PHE A 133 -9.02 -11.90 12.43
CA PHE A 133 -9.52 -11.97 11.06
C PHE A 133 -9.58 -13.41 10.55
N ASN A 134 -10.60 -13.72 9.76
CA ASN A 134 -10.81 -15.06 9.23
C ASN A 134 -10.38 -15.22 7.77
N TYR A 135 -10.42 -14.13 7.00
CA TYR A 135 -10.22 -14.15 5.56
C TYR A 135 -9.37 -12.96 5.13
N GLY A 136 -8.63 -13.15 4.05
CA GLY A 136 -7.81 -12.12 3.43
C GLY A 136 -7.83 -12.21 1.91
N ALA A 137 -7.56 -11.09 1.26
CA ALA A 137 -7.24 -11.00 -0.15
C ALA A 137 -5.96 -10.20 -0.33
N TYR A 138 -5.15 -10.55 -1.32
CA TYR A 138 -3.87 -9.90 -1.61
C TYR A 138 -3.69 -9.66 -3.10
N ALA A 139 -3.26 -8.46 -3.47
CA ALA A 139 -2.90 -8.07 -4.83
C ALA A 139 -1.48 -7.52 -4.86
N SER A 140 -0.56 -8.27 -5.47
CA SER A 140 0.82 -7.81 -5.63
C SER A 140 0.91 -6.56 -6.50
N MET A 141 1.68 -5.58 -6.07
CA MET A 141 2.02 -4.39 -6.86
C MET A 141 3.49 -4.37 -7.31
N TRP A 142 4.32 -5.22 -6.75
CA TRP A 142 5.69 -5.42 -7.18
C TRP A 142 6.11 -6.86 -6.91
N GLN A 143 6.16 -7.66 -7.94
CA GLN A 143 6.57 -9.06 -7.84
C GLN A 143 7.74 -9.32 -8.79
N ALA A 144 8.89 -9.62 -8.21
CA ALA A 144 10.11 -9.86 -8.93
C ALA A 144 10.94 -10.96 -8.27
N GLN A 145 11.49 -11.87 -9.08
CA GLN A 145 12.40 -12.90 -8.60
C GLN A 145 13.75 -12.29 -8.17
N PHE A 146 14.13 -11.19 -8.80
CA PHE A 146 15.37 -10.50 -8.51
C PHE A 146 15.31 -9.03 -8.90
N ILE A 147 15.49 -8.17 -7.91
CA ILE A 147 15.74 -6.74 -8.08
C ILE A 147 17.22 -6.49 -7.82
N PRO A 148 17.96 -5.91 -8.77
CA PRO A 148 19.42 -5.75 -8.65
C PRO A 148 19.85 -4.68 -7.64
N SER A 149 19.00 -3.67 -7.37
CA SER A 149 19.32 -2.52 -6.52
C SER A 149 19.74 -2.95 -5.12
N ASP A 150 20.94 -2.58 -4.70
CA ASP A 150 21.49 -2.71 -3.35
C ASP A 150 21.35 -4.11 -2.72
N GLY A 151 21.15 -5.12 -3.54
CA GLY A 151 20.98 -6.50 -3.08
C GLY A 151 19.57 -6.86 -2.60
N LEU A 152 18.57 -6.05 -2.96
CA LEU A 152 17.17 -6.25 -2.59
C LEU A 152 16.66 -7.67 -2.92
N GLY A 153 17.03 -8.21 -4.10
CA GLY A 153 16.73 -9.59 -4.49
C GLY A 153 15.25 -9.84 -4.76
N ARG A 154 14.68 -10.94 -4.24
CA ARG A 154 13.25 -11.25 -4.39
C ARG A 154 12.41 -10.25 -3.65
N VAL A 155 11.39 -9.75 -4.33
CA VAL A 155 10.36 -8.86 -3.77
C VAL A 155 8.98 -9.36 -4.20
N ASP A 156 8.04 -9.37 -3.29
CA ASP A 156 6.62 -9.44 -3.54
C ASP A 156 5.93 -8.56 -2.49
N VAL A 157 5.43 -7.40 -2.89
CA VAL A 157 4.75 -6.43 -2.04
C VAL A 157 3.46 -5.98 -2.68
N GLY A 158 2.42 -5.80 -1.89
CA GLY A 158 1.10 -5.45 -2.42
C GLY A 158 0.16 -4.80 -1.43
N ASN A 159 -1.09 -4.70 -1.89
CA ASN A 159 -2.23 -4.33 -1.09
C ASN A 159 -2.91 -5.58 -0.54
N ALA A 160 -3.41 -5.53 0.70
CA ALA A 160 -4.20 -6.61 1.27
C ALA A 160 -5.49 -6.07 1.90
N ILE A 161 -6.52 -6.91 1.94
CA ILE A 161 -7.76 -6.66 2.68
C ILE A 161 -7.96 -7.84 3.62
N LEU A 162 -8.05 -7.57 4.93
CA LEU A 162 -8.40 -8.57 5.93
C LEU A 162 -9.85 -8.36 6.38
N SER A 163 -10.58 -9.44 6.54
CA SER A 163 -12.00 -9.43 6.88
C SER A 163 -12.36 -10.51 7.90
N ARG A 164 -13.33 -10.21 8.75
CA ARG A 164 -13.97 -11.22 9.59
C ARG A 164 -14.87 -12.13 8.78
N TRP A 165 -15.53 -11.62 7.74
CA TRP A 165 -16.44 -12.35 6.85
C TRP A 165 -15.74 -12.85 5.60
N ILE A 166 -16.34 -13.88 4.98
CA ILE A 166 -15.78 -14.51 3.79
C ILE A 166 -15.65 -13.48 2.66
N ILE A 167 -14.51 -13.47 1.99
CA ILE A 167 -14.28 -12.75 0.74
C ILE A 167 -14.67 -13.71 -0.38
N THR A 168 -15.76 -13.39 -1.07
CA THR A 168 -16.34 -14.26 -2.10
C THR A 168 -15.80 -14.00 -3.49
N ASP A 169 -15.24 -12.81 -3.71
CA ASP A 169 -14.62 -12.38 -4.96
C ASP A 169 -13.52 -11.36 -4.68
N ALA A 170 -12.43 -11.42 -5.43
CA ALA A 170 -11.31 -10.50 -5.30
C ALA A 170 -10.61 -10.28 -6.64
N GLU A 171 -10.57 -9.03 -7.09
CA GLU A 171 -9.96 -8.59 -8.34
C GLU A 171 -8.75 -7.69 -8.06
N ARG A 172 -7.65 -7.97 -8.77
CA ARG A 172 -6.53 -7.05 -8.94
C ARG A 172 -6.71 -6.27 -10.23
N ILE A 173 -6.85 -4.96 -10.16
CA ILE A 173 -7.00 -4.05 -11.31
C ILE A 173 -5.70 -3.26 -11.47
N GLN A 174 -5.03 -3.41 -12.61
CA GLN A 174 -3.75 -2.76 -12.91
C GLN A 174 -3.93 -1.25 -13.06
N LEU A 175 -3.15 -0.47 -12.34
CA LEU A 175 -3.03 0.97 -12.54
C LEU A 175 -1.97 1.30 -13.62
N PRO A 176 -2.08 2.44 -14.31
CA PRO A 176 -1.09 2.89 -15.30
C PRO A 176 0.33 2.90 -14.75
N LEU A 177 1.30 2.53 -15.58
CA LEU A 177 2.71 2.66 -15.23
C LEU A 177 3.16 4.12 -15.37
N ARG A 178 4.18 4.50 -14.61
CA ARG A 178 4.85 5.80 -14.72
C ARG A 178 5.50 5.94 -16.09
N THR A 179 5.29 7.07 -16.75
CA THR A 179 5.87 7.37 -18.07
C THR A 179 7.06 8.32 -17.99
N ASP A 180 7.34 8.86 -16.81
CA ASP A 180 8.49 9.72 -16.50
C ASP A 180 9.78 8.94 -16.22
N GLN A 181 9.76 7.61 -16.30
CA GLN A 181 10.90 6.71 -16.12
C GLN A 181 11.41 6.17 -17.46
N ASP A 182 12.73 5.89 -17.54
CA ASP A 182 13.29 5.14 -18.66
C ASP A 182 12.80 3.67 -18.67
N GLU A 183 12.88 3.02 -19.83
CA GLU A 183 12.36 1.66 -20.03
C GLU A 183 12.94 0.61 -19.06
N LEU A 184 14.21 0.73 -18.69
CA LEU A 184 14.87 -0.22 -17.78
C LEU A 184 14.37 -0.02 -16.35
N THR A 185 14.28 1.22 -15.90
CA THR A 185 13.71 1.58 -14.59
C THR A 185 12.26 1.12 -14.53
N GLN A 186 11.45 1.44 -15.53
CA GLN A 186 10.04 1.03 -15.61
C GLN A 186 9.87 -0.50 -15.58
N TYR A 187 10.77 -1.26 -16.23
CA TYR A 187 10.73 -2.72 -16.22
C TYR A 187 10.84 -3.30 -14.81
N PHE A 188 11.71 -2.73 -13.96
CA PHE A 188 11.92 -3.17 -12.58
C PHE A 188 11.04 -2.44 -11.55
N TYR A 189 10.21 -1.51 -11.97
CA TYR A 189 9.43 -0.67 -11.06
C TYR A 189 8.09 -1.30 -10.66
N LEU A 190 7.44 -0.68 -9.66
CA LEU A 190 6.14 -1.08 -9.14
C LEU A 190 5.04 -1.02 -10.21
N ARG A 191 4.16 -2.00 -10.17
CA ARG A 191 2.93 -2.10 -10.96
C ARG A 191 1.75 -1.93 -10.02
N ARG A 192 1.49 -0.69 -9.64
CA ARG A 192 0.43 -0.31 -8.71
C ARG A 192 -0.92 -0.87 -9.16
N ASN A 193 -1.79 -1.13 -8.20
CA ASN A 193 -3.09 -1.74 -8.47
C ASN A 193 -4.17 -1.23 -7.52
N ILE A 194 -5.41 -1.55 -7.88
CA ILE A 194 -6.56 -1.50 -7.00
C ILE A 194 -6.92 -2.95 -6.66
N LEU A 195 -7.03 -3.28 -5.38
CA LEU A 195 -7.60 -4.53 -4.90
C LEU A 195 -9.07 -4.29 -4.57
N LYS A 196 -9.97 -4.88 -5.34
CA LYS A 196 -11.42 -4.79 -5.15
C LYS A 196 -11.94 -6.15 -4.70
N THR A 197 -12.68 -6.18 -3.60
CA THR A 197 -13.25 -7.41 -3.03
C THR A 197 -14.74 -7.30 -2.81
N LYS A 198 -15.42 -8.45 -2.92
CA LYS A 198 -16.80 -8.64 -2.45
C LYS A 198 -16.78 -9.45 -1.17
N ILE A 199 -17.39 -8.95 -0.12
CA ILE A 199 -17.38 -9.54 1.22
C ILE A 199 -18.80 -9.91 1.63
N ASP A 200 -19.00 -11.13 2.10
CA ASP A 200 -20.30 -11.68 2.53
C ASP A 200 -20.67 -11.15 3.93
N VAL A 201 -20.85 -9.83 4.03
CA VAL A 201 -21.37 -9.19 5.24
C VAL A 201 -22.88 -9.49 5.32
N PRO A 202 -23.38 -10.08 6.45
CA PRO A 202 -24.79 -10.46 6.55
C PRO A 202 -25.77 -9.32 6.24
N ASN A 203 -26.72 -9.58 5.34
CA ASN A 203 -27.77 -8.66 4.86
C ASN A 203 -27.26 -7.44 4.08
N GLN A 204 -26.01 -7.42 3.64
CA GLN A 204 -25.43 -6.35 2.85
C GLN A 204 -24.83 -6.91 1.56
N ASP A 205 -25.02 -6.21 0.45
CA ASP A 205 -24.18 -6.35 -0.74
C ASP A 205 -22.99 -5.41 -0.53
N PHE A 206 -21.83 -5.97 -0.14
CA PHE A 206 -20.74 -5.18 0.41
C PHE A 206 -19.42 -5.37 -0.35
N TYR A 207 -18.78 -4.24 -0.66
CA TYR A 207 -17.47 -4.20 -1.31
C TYR A 207 -16.44 -3.47 -0.45
N ALA A 208 -15.20 -3.97 -0.47
CA ALA A 208 -14.04 -3.25 0.05
C ALA A 208 -13.00 -3.07 -1.07
N VAL A 209 -12.48 -1.85 -1.19
CA VAL A 209 -11.54 -1.46 -2.26
C VAL A 209 -10.32 -0.82 -1.62
N CYS A 210 -9.14 -1.39 -1.87
CA CYS A 210 -7.87 -0.93 -1.34
C CYS A 210 -6.94 -0.53 -2.47
N THR A 211 -6.24 0.58 -2.32
CA THR A 211 -5.21 1.00 -3.28
C THR A 211 -4.02 1.67 -2.58
N HIS A 212 -2.89 1.69 -3.26
CA HIS A 212 -1.73 2.49 -2.93
C HIS A 212 -1.22 3.14 -4.20
N THR A 213 -1.44 4.45 -4.35
CA THR A 213 -1.12 5.18 -5.58
C THR A 213 0.34 5.58 -5.64
N THR A 214 0.80 6.11 -6.79
CA THR A 214 2.20 6.53 -6.93
C THR A 214 2.51 7.76 -6.08
N ALA A 215 3.70 7.77 -5.45
CA ALA A 215 4.18 8.89 -4.65
C ALA A 215 4.95 9.92 -5.50
N PHE A 216 5.93 9.47 -6.30
CA PHE A 216 7.00 10.32 -6.85
C PHE A 216 6.88 10.54 -8.37
N ALA A 217 5.71 10.31 -8.98
CA ALA A 217 5.53 10.56 -10.41
C ALA A 217 5.52 12.07 -10.69
N THR A 218 6.31 12.49 -11.69
CA THR A 218 6.39 13.88 -12.14
C THR A 218 5.57 14.14 -13.41
N ASP A 219 4.84 13.11 -13.86
CA ASP A 219 3.88 13.15 -14.96
C ASP A 219 2.42 13.08 -14.43
N ASP A 220 1.47 12.81 -15.30
CA ASP A 220 0.05 12.69 -14.96
C ASP A 220 -0.34 11.31 -14.35
N THR A 221 0.62 10.46 -14.00
CA THR A 221 0.36 9.10 -13.51
C THR A 221 -0.47 9.11 -12.22
N LYS A 222 -0.16 10.00 -11.27
CA LYS A 222 -0.92 10.10 -10.02
C LYS A 222 -2.38 10.46 -10.29
N GLN A 223 -2.63 11.42 -11.18
CA GLN A 223 -3.99 11.78 -11.60
C GLN A 223 -4.72 10.58 -12.17
N LYS A 224 -4.11 9.85 -13.11
CA LYS A 224 -4.70 8.65 -13.72
C LYS A 224 -5.01 7.56 -12.69
N HIS A 225 -4.15 7.40 -11.67
CA HIS A 225 -4.41 6.46 -10.57
C HIS A 225 -5.66 6.84 -9.79
N ILE A 226 -5.80 8.10 -9.42
CA ILE A 226 -6.96 8.60 -8.67
C ILE A 226 -8.24 8.54 -9.53
N GLU A 227 -8.17 8.90 -10.82
CA GLU A 227 -9.29 8.81 -11.75
C GLU A 227 -9.78 7.35 -11.87
N MET A 228 -8.87 6.38 -12.10
CA MET A 228 -9.22 4.97 -12.18
C MET A 228 -9.77 4.42 -10.85
N PHE A 229 -9.24 4.88 -9.72
CA PHE A 229 -9.80 4.52 -8.41
C PHE A 229 -11.22 5.05 -8.25
N TYR A 230 -11.47 6.31 -8.59
CA TYR A 230 -12.81 6.92 -8.59
C TYR A 230 -13.78 6.18 -9.54
N GLU A 231 -13.34 5.85 -10.77
CA GLU A 231 -14.13 5.10 -11.75
C GLU A 231 -14.46 3.69 -11.22
N THR A 232 -13.49 3.01 -10.59
CA THR A 232 -13.69 1.68 -10.01
C THR A 232 -14.78 1.70 -8.95
N ILE A 233 -14.72 2.62 -7.99
CA ILE A 233 -15.74 2.71 -6.94
C ILE A 233 -17.09 3.19 -7.48
N SER A 234 -17.10 4.09 -8.47
CA SER A 234 -18.31 4.58 -9.12
C SER A 234 -19.02 3.51 -9.96
N SER A 235 -18.31 2.47 -10.39
CA SER A 235 -18.87 1.33 -11.13
C SER A 235 -19.57 0.31 -10.24
N ILE A 236 -19.42 0.38 -8.92
CA ILE A 236 -20.12 -0.49 -7.98
C ILE A 236 -21.61 -0.17 -8.01
N ASP A 237 -22.44 -1.23 -7.97
CA ASP A 237 -23.91 -1.06 -7.98
C ASP A 237 -24.35 -0.06 -6.89
N THR A 238 -25.23 0.86 -7.25
CA THR A 238 -25.71 1.92 -6.35
C THR A 238 -26.48 1.40 -5.14
N ASN A 239 -26.98 0.16 -5.18
CA ASN A 239 -27.65 -0.49 -4.05
C ASN A 239 -26.64 -1.22 -3.14
N ALA A 240 -25.42 -1.44 -3.60
CA ALA A 240 -24.35 -2.02 -2.78
C ALA A 240 -23.72 -0.97 -1.87
N VAL A 241 -23.23 -1.41 -0.73
CA VAL A 241 -22.42 -0.58 0.17
C VAL A 241 -20.95 -0.84 -0.14
N PHE A 242 -20.14 0.21 -0.13
CA PHE A 242 -18.70 0.04 -0.24
C PHE A 242 -17.93 0.86 0.79
N ILE A 243 -16.74 0.38 1.10
CA ILE A 243 -15.62 1.17 1.63
C ILE A 243 -14.48 1.16 0.62
N ALA A 244 -13.82 2.29 0.45
CA ALA A 244 -12.71 2.41 -0.49
C ALA A 244 -11.65 3.35 0.08
N GLY A 245 -10.38 2.94 0.07
CA GLY A 245 -9.34 3.77 0.64
C GLY A 245 -7.94 3.17 0.50
N GLY A 246 -7.04 3.70 1.27
CA GLY A 246 -5.63 3.34 1.31
C GLY A 246 -4.74 4.56 1.38
N ASP A 247 -3.47 4.35 1.10
CA ASP A 247 -2.49 5.40 0.90
C ASP A 247 -2.62 5.97 -0.52
N LEU A 248 -3.24 7.15 -0.62
CA LEU A 248 -3.45 7.79 -1.92
C LEU A 248 -2.27 8.67 -2.35
N ASN A 249 -1.24 8.81 -1.51
CA ASN A 249 -0.09 9.67 -1.79
C ASN A 249 -0.47 11.04 -2.38
N ALA A 250 -1.59 11.59 -1.96
CA ALA A 250 -2.17 12.83 -2.46
C ALA A 250 -2.70 13.66 -1.28
N LEU A 251 -2.50 14.96 -1.37
CA LEU A 251 -2.95 15.91 -0.35
C LEU A 251 -4.46 16.12 -0.43
N THR A 252 -5.04 16.58 0.67
CA THR A 252 -6.46 16.96 0.69
C THR A 252 -6.71 18.16 -0.24
N PRO A 253 -7.94 18.33 -0.76
CA PRO A 253 -8.30 19.49 -1.59
C PRO A 253 -8.15 20.84 -0.87
N TRP A 254 -7.94 20.84 0.44
CA TRP A 254 -7.81 22.03 1.28
C TRP A 254 -6.41 22.24 1.83
N ALA A 255 -5.45 21.40 1.43
CA ALA A 255 -4.07 21.50 1.90
C ALA A 255 -3.48 22.88 1.60
N THR A 256 -3.01 23.53 2.64
CA THR A 256 -2.35 24.83 2.58
C THR A 256 -0.83 24.68 2.45
N THR A 257 -0.28 23.62 3.01
CA THR A 257 1.14 23.25 2.88
C THR A 257 1.28 22.24 1.75
N ARG A 258 2.21 22.50 0.84
CA ARG A 258 2.53 21.64 -0.32
C ARG A 258 4.01 21.38 -0.45
N ASP A 259 4.82 22.20 0.18
CA ASP A 259 6.26 22.06 0.21
C ASP A 259 6.67 21.33 1.50
N PHE A 260 7.22 20.15 1.34
CA PHE A 260 7.71 19.29 2.41
C PHE A 260 9.21 19.02 2.31
N CYS A 261 9.93 19.75 1.44
CA CYS A 261 11.34 19.52 1.22
C CYS A 261 12.15 19.57 2.54
N GLU A 262 11.89 20.57 3.38
CA GLU A 262 12.54 20.69 4.70
C GLU A 262 12.23 19.51 5.65
N LYS A 263 11.10 18.81 5.44
CA LYS A 263 10.72 17.64 6.23
C LYS A 263 11.25 16.33 5.64
N ASP A 264 11.38 16.28 4.31
CA ASP A 264 11.74 15.08 3.56
C ASP A 264 13.26 14.93 3.35
N ARG A 265 14.05 15.98 3.56
CA ARG A 265 15.51 15.97 3.37
C ARG A 265 16.26 15.35 4.54
N CYS A 266 17.46 14.85 4.28
CA CYS A 266 18.44 14.46 5.29
C CYS A 266 19.32 15.65 5.72
N ASP A 267 19.97 15.55 6.89
CA ASP A 267 20.71 16.65 7.56
C ASP A 267 21.71 17.41 6.68
N GLU A 268 22.34 16.77 5.68
CA GLU A 268 23.32 17.39 4.79
C GLU A 268 22.74 17.82 3.44
N GLU A 269 21.48 17.48 3.16
CA GLU A 269 20.82 17.81 1.91
C GLU A 269 20.20 19.21 2.02
N VAL A 270 20.29 19.99 0.95
CA VAL A 270 19.68 21.33 0.84
C VAL A 270 18.51 21.21 -0.11
N CYS A 271 17.41 21.84 0.23
CA CYS A 271 16.34 22.05 -0.74
C CYS A 271 16.90 22.89 -1.88
N ASP A 272 17.01 22.30 -3.06
CA ASP A 272 17.72 22.88 -4.21
C ASP A 272 16.96 24.11 -4.71
N GLU A 273 17.68 25.24 -4.94
CA GLU A 273 17.11 26.45 -5.55
C GLU A 273 16.55 26.15 -6.95
N ASP A 274 17.13 25.19 -7.69
CA ASP A 274 16.62 24.73 -8.99
C ASP A 274 15.29 23.97 -8.82
N TYR A 275 15.08 23.29 -7.70
CA TYR A 275 13.84 22.63 -7.35
C TYR A 275 12.75 23.64 -6.98
N GLU A 276 13.07 24.66 -6.19
CA GLU A 276 12.17 25.77 -5.84
C GLU A 276 11.77 26.63 -7.04
N ASN A 277 12.67 26.80 -8.02
CA ASN A 277 12.46 27.63 -9.21
C ASN A 277 11.88 26.87 -10.40
N ASN A 278 11.76 25.56 -10.34
CA ASN A 278 11.16 24.77 -11.40
C ASN A 278 9.64 24.71 -11.19
N GLU A 279 8.87 25.27 -12.15
CA GLU A 279 7.40 25.26 -12.11
C GLU A 279 6.80 23.84 -11.96
N ILE A 280 7.56 22.79 -12.32
CA ILE A 280 7.14 21.38 -12.21
C ILE A 280 7.41 20.84 -10.79
N TYR A 281 8.45 21.31 -10.10
CA TYR A 281 8.90 20.71 -8.83
C TYR A 281 8.83 21.63 -7.63
N GLN A 282 8.21 22.79 -7.71
CA GLN A 282 8.22 23.86 -6.72
C GLN A 282 8.17 23.37 -5.26
N GLY A 283 9.32 23.25 -4.64
CA GLY A 283 9.52 22.92 -3.25
C GLY A 283 9.41 21.42 -2.90
N SER A 284 8.45 20.67 -3.46
CA SER A 284 8.19 19.27 -3.13
C SER A 284 7.49 18.56 -4.29
N TYR A 285 7.58 17.24 -4.34
CA TYR A 285 6.88 16.45 -5.35
C TYR A 285 5.35 16.60 -5.31
N PHE A 286 4.77 17.11 -4.22
CA PHE A 286 3.34 17.44 -4.13
C PHE A 286 2.98 18.72 -4.89
N ASN A 287 3.92 19.53 -5.31
CA ASN A 287 3.70 20.70 -6.15
C ASN A 287 3.76 20.41 -7.65
N ASN A 288 3.92 19.14 -8.04
CA ASN A 288 4.01 18.73 -9.43
C ASN A 288 2.67 18.90 -10.18
N LEU A 289 2.74 18.90 -11.50
CA LEU A 289 1.56 18.75 -12.34
C LEU A 289 1.07 17.29 -12.34
N PRO A 290 -0.25 17.07 -12.36
CA PRO A 290 -1.35 18.03 -12.25
C PRO A 290 -1.46 18.64 -10.85
N ASP A 291 -2.25 19.70 -10.70
CA ASP A 291 -2.46 20.38 -9.42
C ASP A 291 -2.88 19.38 -8.33
N GLU A 292 -1.98 19.13 -7.39
CA GLU A 292 -2.10 18.12 -6.34
C GLU A 292 -3.42 18.23 -5.56
N VAL A 293 -3.80 19.44 -5.15
CA VAL A 293 -5.01 19.66 -4.35
C VAL A 293 -6.31 19.45 -5.12
N SER A 294 -6.28 19.29 -6.44
CA SER A 294 -7.47 19.00 -7.23
C SER A 294 -7.79 17.50 -7.30
N LEU A 295 -6.80 16.64 -7.07
CA LEU A 295 -6.88 15.21 -7.35
C LEU A 295 -8.00 14.51 -6.58
N LEU A 296 -8.16 14.78 -5.28
CA LEU A 296 -9.11 14.08 -4.44
C LEU A 296 -10.52 14.69 -4.42
N ARG A 297 -10.80 15.79 -5.16
CA ARG A 297 -12.09 16.50 -5.09
C ARG A 297 -13.29 15.61 -5.35
N ASP A 298 -13.20 14.73 -6.33
CA ASP A 298 -14.32 13.88 -6.70
C ASP A 298 -14.55 12.77 -5.68
N LEU A 299 -13.51 12.27 -5.01
CA LEU A 299 -13.62 11.31 -3.92
C LEU A 299 -14.36 11.90 -2.71
N TYR A 300 -14.16 13.17 -2.41
CA TYR A 300 -14.86 13.86 -1.32
C TYR A 300 -16.36 14.17 -1.62
N ARG A 301 -16.91 13.71 -2.74
CA ARG A 301 -18.36 13.60 -2.95
C ARG A 301 -18.98 12.43 -2.18
N TYR A 302 -18.16 11.45 -1.82
CA TYR A 302 -18.52 10.37 -0.91
C TYR A 302 -18.31 10.79 0.56
N SER A 303 -18.91 10.07 1.49
CA SER A 303 -18.60 10.20 2.91
C SER A 303 -17.17 9.78 3.16
N SER A 304 -16.42 10.56 3.93
CA SER A 304 -15.02 10.25 4.30
C SER A 304 -14.92 9.94 5.79
N ALA A 305 -14.01 9.03 6.17
CA ALA A 305 -13.77 8.65 7.56
C ALA A 305 -13.38 9.85 8.42
N ILE A 306 -12.50 10.70 7.91
CA ILE A 306 -12.19 12.02 8.48
C ILE A 306 -12.87 13.05 7.59
N ASP A 307 -13.75 13.85 8.16
CA ASP A 307 -14.51 14.82 7.39
C ASP A 307 -13.63 15.94 6.80
N SER A 308 -14.14 16.60 5.76
CA SER A 308 -13.39 17.59 5.01
C SER A 308 -12.99 18.82 5.80
N LEU A 309 -13.70 19.15 6.89
CA LEU A 309 -13.43 20.34 7.70
C LEU A 309 -12.27 20.10 8.67
N SER A 310 -12.09 18.86 9.10
CA SER A 310 -11.05 18.44 10.04
C SER A 310 -9.84 17.79 9.38
N ALA A 311 -9.90 17.49 8.07
CA ALA A 311 -8.86 16.73 7.36
C ALA A 311 -7.47 17.39 7.41
N GLU A 312 -7.40 18.72 7.49
CA GLU A 312 -6.15 19.50 7.59
C GLU A 312 -5.74 19.83 9.03
N ASN A 313 -6.47 19.36 10.03
CA ASN A 313 -6.00 19.46 11.41
C ASN A 313 -4.84 18.51 11.63
N THR A 314 -3.80 18.93 12.33
CA THR A 314 -2.57 18.15 12.56
C THR A 314 -2.83 16.81 13.22
N GLU A 315 -3.88 16.70 14.07
CA GLU A 315 -4.34 15.44 14.67
C GLU A 315 -4.84 14.40 13.64
N ASN A 316 -5.07 14.82 12.39
CA ASN A 316 -5.53 13.94 11.30
C ASN A 316 -4.46 13.70 10.22
N PHE A 317 -3.26 14.21 10.40
CA PHE A 317 -2.14 13.86 9.54
C PHE A 317 -1.72 12.41 9.76
N THR A 318 -1.35 11.74 8.68
CA THR A 318 -1.12 10.29 8.70
C THR A 318 0.30 9.88 8.32
N HIS A 319 1.12 10.78 7.81
CA HIS A 319 2.47 10.45 7.35
C HIS A 319 3.54 11.28 8.07
N SER A 320 4.69 10.66 8.29
CA SER A 320 5.89 11.29 8.84
C SER A 320 7.15 10.63 8.30
N THR A 321 8.05 11.43 7.73
CA THR A 321 9.40 11.00 7.31
C THR A 321 10.39 10.86 8.47
N TRP A 322 10.04 11.34 9.68
CA TRP A 322 10.94 11.37 10.83
C TRP A 322 11.48 9.98 11.22
N ASN A 323 12.79 9.92 11.35
CA ASN A 323 13.48 8.74 11.87
C ASN A 323 13.51 8.78 13.41
N THR A 324 12.68 7.94 14.05
CA THR A 324 12.61 7.89 15.53
C THR A 324 13.86 7.34 16.22
N ASN A 325 14.81 6.75 15.46
CA ASN A 325 16.01 6.18 16.06
C ASN A 325 16.99 7.21 16.62
N GLU A 326 16.90 8.48 16.19
CA GLU A 326 17.79 9.54 16.70
C GLU A 326 17.26 10.22 17.97
N ASN A 327 15.95 10.20 18.21
CA ASN A 327 15.33 10.81 19.39
C ASN A 327 14.58 9.78 20.23
N ASN A 328 15.29 8.92 20.92
CA ASN A 328 14.77 7.96 21.92
C ASN A 328 14.06 8.62 23.14
N SER A 329 13.58 9.85 23.00
CA SER A 329 12.97 10.60 24.10
C SER A 329 11.50 10.23 24.39
N GLY A 330 10.86 9.42 23.53
CA GLY A 330 9.43 9.07 23.68
C GLY A 330 8.49 10.27 23.56
N PHE A 331 9.01 11.42 23.14
CA PHE A 331 8.26 12.65 22.98
C PHE A 331 8.01 12.86 21.48
N ILE A 332 6.77 12.70 21.07
CA ILE A 332 6.33 13.08 19.74
C ILE A 332 6.15 14.59 19.78
N ASP A 333 6.95 15.31 19.01
CA ASP A 333 6.75 16.74 18.81
C ASP A 333 5.43 16.97 18.04
N SER A 334 4.81 18.14 18.24
CA SER A 334 3.60 18.54 17.50
C SER A 334 3.74 18.50 15.99
N ASP A 335 4.98 18.53 15.49
CA ASP A 335 5.33 18.55 14.09
C ASP A 335 5.76 17.19 13.54
N TYR A 336 5.60 16.09 14.31
CA TYR A 336 5.99 14.74 13.92
C TYR A 336 5.20 14.24 12.71
N TRP A 337 3.88 14.38 12.73
CA TRP A 337 3.00 14.10 11.60
C TRP A 337 2.82 15.39 10.80
N ASP A 338 3.12 15.37 9.51
CA ASP A 338 3.22 16.59 8.71
C ASP A 338 2.21 16.70 7.58
N ARG A 339 1.59 15.57 7.16
CA ARG A 339 0.63 15.54 6.05
C ARG A 339 -0.34 14.38 6.17
N LYS A 340 -1.48 14.51 5.47
CA LYS A 340 -2.48 13.46 5.34
C LYS A 340 -2.36 12.79 3.98
N LEU A 341 -2.15 11.46 3.96
CA LEU A 341 -2.03 10.64 2.75
C LEU A 341 -3.00 9.45 2.73
N ASP A 342 -3.54 9.05 3.90
CA ASP A 342 -4.37 7.87 4.07
C ASP A 342 -5.84 8.25 4.25
N TYR A 343 -6.72 7.60 3.49
CA TYR A 343 -8.14 7.95 3.38
C TYR A 343 -9.02 6.71 3.36
N ILE A 344 -10.26 6.86 3.86
CA ILE A 344 -11.36 5.90 3.64
C ILE A 344 -12.60 6.68 3.22
N PHE A 345 -13.24 6.25 2.14
CA PHE A 345 -14.48 6.78 1.58
C PHE A 345 -15.58 5.71 1.55
N SER A 346 -16.85 6.12 1.57
CA SER A 346 -18.01 5.23 1.44
C SER A 346 -19.19 5.97 0.85
N ASN A 347 -20.10 5.23 0.21
CA ASN A 347 -21.40 5.76 -0.24
C ASN A 347 -22.43 5.89 0.89
N ILE A 348 -22.13 5.41 2.10
CA ILE A 348 -22.93 5.64 3.32
C ILE A 348 -22.10 6.36 4.39
N SER A 349 -22.75 6.82 5.46
CA SER A 349 -22.11 7.70 6.44
C SER A 349 -21.17 6.97 7.39
N PHE A 350 -20.08 7.63 7.72
CA PHE A 350 -19.19 7.29 8.82
C PHE A 350 -19.53 8.07 10.10
N THR A 351 -19.12 7.49 11.23
CA THR A 351 -19.05 8.15 12.52
C THR A 351 -17.73 7.79 13.22
N ASN A 352 -17.32 8.63 14.19
CA ASN A 352 -16.14 8.38 15.01
C ASN A 352 -14.86 8.13 14.20
N GLY A 353 -14.64 8.96 13.16
CA GLY A 353 -13.38 8.92 12.43
C GLY A 353 -12.20 9.28 13.33
N THR A 354 -11.14 8.48 13.28
CA THR A 354 -9.96 8.62 14.15
C THR A 354 -8.70 8.35 13.34
N THR A 355 -7.72 9.24 13.46
CA THR A 355 -6.35 9.00 13.03
C THR A 355 -5.53 8.58 14.24
N HIS A 356 -4.93 7.42 14.19
CA HIS A 356 -4.27 6.74 15.30
C HIS A 356 -2.79 7.12 15.38
N GLN A 357 -2.50 8.37 15.70
CA GLN A 357 -1.14 8.91 15.75
C GLN A 357 -0.27 8.29 16.85
N GLU A 358 -0.88 7.67 17.86
CA GLU A 358 -0.17 6.93 18.91
C GLU A 358 0.55 5.68 18.38
N ALA A 359 0.23 5.20 17.17
CA ALA A 359 0.93 4.10 16.50
C ALA A 359 2.26 4.51 15.84
N TYR A 360 2.81 5.66 16.17
CA TYR A 360 3.96 6.34 15.54
C TYR A 360 5.23 5.50 15.38
N ASN A 361 5.42 4.50 16.22
CA ASN A 361 6.59 3.62 16.20
C ASN A 361 6.38 2.33 15.39
N LEU A 362 5.18 2.11 14.84
CA LEU A 362 4.80 0.88 14.13
C LEU A 362 4.89 1.01 12.61
N SER A 363 4.77 2.22 12.09
CA SER A 363 4.93 2.57 10.68
C SER A 363 5.24 4.07 10.55
N ASP A 364 5.65 4.53 9.38
CA ASP A 364 5.68 5.93 8.98
C ASP A 364 4.30 6.49 8.62
N HIS A 365 3.29 5.62 8.59
CA HIS A 365 1.89 5.98 8.44
C HIS A 365 1.08 5.66 9.70
N ALA A 366 0.24 6.61 10.12
CA ALA A 366 -0.75 6.41 11.16
C ALA A 366 -1.99 5.72 10.57
N PRO A 367 -2.54 4.69 11.23
CA PRO A 367 -3.81 4.10 10.81
C PRO A 367 -4.96 5.12 10.87
N VAL A 368 -5.94 4.97 9.97
CA VAL A 368 -7.20 5.71 10.01
C VAL A 368 -8.35 4.73 10.17
N SER A 369 -9.24 4.96 11.13
CA SER A 369 -10.45 4.15 11.31
C SER A 369 -11.72 4.98 11.41
N ALA A 370 -12.86 4.37 11.10
CA ALA A 370 -14.18 4.96 11.34
C ALA A 370 -15.25 3.86 11.42
N ALA A 371 -16.34 4.15 12.15
CA ALA A 371 -17.50 3.28 12.17
C ALA A 371 -18.45 3.60 10.98
N LEU A 372 -18.66 2.63 10.12
CA LEU A 372 -19.60 2.67 9.01
C LEU A 372 -20.99 2.25 9.53
N ILE A 373 -22.00 3.10 9.40
CA ILE A 373 -23.33 2.86 9.95
C ILE A 373 -24.28 2.43 8.84
N PHE A 374 -24.80 1.22 8.91
CA PHE A 374 -25.79 0.76 7.95
C PHE A 374 -27.13 1.49 8.12
N PRO A 375 -27.80 1.90 7.02
CA PRO A 375 -29.16 2.44 7.10
C PRO A 375 -30.09 1.42 7.77
N SER A 376 -30.97 1.90 8.64
CA SER A 376 -32.05 1.06 9.17
C SER A 376 -32.92 0.53 8.01
N PRO A 377 -33.32 -0.74 8.03
CA PRO A 377 -34.13 -1.35 6.98
C PRO A 377 -35.50 -0.70 6.80
#